data_e244217968d05c840bba3e0f77f1ad87
#
_entry.id   e244217968d05c840bba3e0f77f1ad87
#
_cell.length_a   1.000
_cell.length_b   1.000
_cell.length_c   1.000
_cell.angle_alpha   90.00
_cell.angle_beta   90.00
_cell.angle_gamma   90.00
#
_symmetry.space_group_name_H-M   'P 1'
#
loop_
_entity.id
_entity.type
_entity.pdbx_description
1 polymer ?
#
loop_
_entity_poly.entity_id
_entity_poly.type
_entity_poly.pdbx_seq_one_letter_code
_entity_poly.pdbx_strand_id
1 'polypeptide(L)'
;MESIEAFIDRLPKVELHLHLVGSASVPTVLELRQRHPDGAGVPSSAADLAAFYEFRDFPHFSEVYGAVSSLVREPADVAELVLGAARDLAGQNARYAELTVTPYTFTSAGMPAAGLTEALDIAARSARREHGVRLAYIFDIAGEFGGPAAYGTLEHALSCPPEALTGFGLAGIEQARPAFADAFRSVFASAVAAGLHSVPHAGEMSGPATIWESLDGLRAERIGHGLSCLADPALVARLRESQIPLEVCPTSNVCTRQVDGLAAHPLPRMLEEGLFVTLNSDDPPMFGTTLTQEYRRAASVLGLSRGQLADLAANGVRASFLEPDAKRALLAEIAAVAAGDDGYPAPGAGILSGYTSGEPIPRSSLEPGGLPRGWAGGKMGLYADRQEGRTRWLRSSGPRLSSSAGPVTRIR
;
A
#
# COMPACT_ATOMS: atom_id res chain seq x y z
N MET A 1 31.83 13.10 16.34
CA MET A 1 30.66 12.16 16.16
C MET A 1 29.90 12.60 14.92
N GLU A 2 29.59 11.69 14.07
CA GLU A 2 28.70 11.91 12.91
C GLU A 2 27.35 12.50 13.34
N SER A 3 26.73 13.39 12.53
CA SER A 3 25.40 13.90 12.81
C SER A 3 24.35 12.79 12.67
N ILE A 4 23.16 12.96 13.27
CA ILE A 4 22.07 11.99 13.15
C ILE A 4 21.52 11.96 11.71
N GLU A 5 21.55 13.09 11.01
CA GLU A 5 21.14 13.20 9.60
C GLU A 5 22.07 12.38 8.71
N ALA A 6 23.39 12.52 8.86
CA ALA A 6 24.37 11.76 8.09
C ALA A 6 24.23 10.25 8.35
N PHE A 7 23.98 9.85 9.61
CA PHE A 7 23.68 8.48 9.96
C PHE A 7 22.42 7.97 9.24
N ILE A 8 21.31 8.74 9.26
CA ILE A 8 20.06 8.37 8.60
C ILE A 8 20.25 8.24 7.08
N ASP A 9 21.05 9.11 6.46
CA ASP A 9 21.32 9.07 5.03
C ASP A 9 22.09 7.81 4.63
N ARG A 10 23.04 7.36 5.45
CA ARG A 10 23.81 6.12 5.23
C ARG A 10 23.03 4.85 5.58
N LEU A 11 22.06 4.95 6.49
CA LEU A 11 21.32 3.78 6.96
C LEU A 11 20.56 3.12 5.79
N PRO A 12 20.82 1.83 5.49
CA PRO A 12 20.01 1.11 4.51
C PRO A 12 18.57 0.99 4.98
N LYS A 13 17.63 1.23 4.08
CA LYS A 13 16.21 1.23 4.39
C LYS A 13 15.46 0.22 3.54
N VAL A 14 14.29 -0.17 4.04
CA VAL A 14 13.30 -0.98 3.34
C VAL A 14 11.97 -0.25 3.46
N GLU A 15 11.26 -0.12 2.34
CA GLU A 15 9.92 0.46 2.30
C GLU A 15 8.89 -0.64 2.08
N LEU A 16 7.97 -0.83 3.04
CA LEU A 16 6.99 -1.91 2.99
C LEU A 16 5.56 -1.40 2.77
N HIS A 17 5.35 -0.09 2.83
CA HIS A 17 4.04 0.53 2.72
C HIS A 17 4.11 1.75 1.82
N LEU A 18 3.98 1.51 0.52
CA LEU A 18 4.13 2.52 -0.52
C LEU A 18 3.13 2.26 -1.65
N HIS A 19 2.21 3.19 -1.86
CA HIS A 19 1.23 3.08 -2.93
C HIS A 19 1.79 3.57 -4.27
N LEU A 20 1.58 2.80 -5.34
CA LEU A 20 2.14 3.09 -6.66
C LEU A 20 1.76 4.49 -7.17
N VAL A 21 0.48 4.85 -7.10
CA VAL A 21 0.02 6.18 -7.56
C VAL A 21 0.49 7.27 -6.63
N GLY A 22 0.41 7.05 -5.32
CA GLY A 22 0.83 8.01 -4.30
C GLY A 22 2.34 8.24 -4.26
N SER A 23 3.14 7.32 -4.82
CA SER A 23 4.59 7.49 -4.98
C SER A 23 4.98 8.36 -6.20
N ALA A 24 4.00 8.80 -7.01
CA ALA A 24 4.26 9.62 -8.18
C ALA A 24 4.81 11.00 -7.79
N SER A 25 6.05 11.28 -8.15
CA SER A 25 6.65 12.60 -7.93
C SER A 25 5.89 13.71 -8.66
N VAL A 26 5.99 14.94 -8.17
CA VAL A 26 5.36 16.11 -8.85
C VAL A 26 5.72 16.18 -10.33
N PRO A 27 6.99 16.02 -10.76
CA PRO A 27 7.32 15.96 -12.18
C PRO A 27 6.57 14.85 -12.93
N THR A 28 6.52 13.64 -12.37
CA THR A 28 5.83 12.48 -12.99
C THR A 28 4.32 12.77 -13.18
N VAL A 29 3.66 13.33 -12.16
CA VAL A 29 2.24 13.69 -12.28
C VAL A 29 2.01 14.74 -13.36
N LEU A 30 2.90 15.74 -13.46
CA LEU A 30 2.81 16.77 -14.50
C LEU A 30 3.06 16.20 -15.91
N GLU A 31 3.95 15.23 -16.07
CA GLU A 31 4.18 14.53 -17.33
C GLU A 31 2.95 13.71 -17.74
N LEU A 32 2.35 12.94 -16.80
CA LEU A 32 1.09 12.25 -17.04
C LEU A 32 -0.04 13.22 -17.39
N ARG A 33 -0.11 14.36 -16.70
CA ARG A 33 -1.11 15.41 -16.98
C ARG A 33 -0.95 16.02 -18.36
N GLN A 34 0.28 16.16 -18.87
CA GLN A 34 0.56 16.61 -20.25
C GLN A 34 0.16 15.55 -21.27
N ARG A 35 0.42 14.27 -20.99
CA ARG A 35 0.05 13.14 -21.84
C ARG A 35 -1.46 12.97 -21.92
N HIS A 36 -2.18 13.23 -20.83
CA HIS A 36 -3.62 13.10 -20.70
C HIS A 36 -4.28 14.44 -20.36
N PRO A 37 -4.35 15.40 -21.32
CA PRO A 37 -4.81 16.78 -21.06
C PRO A 37 -6.30 16.90 -20.70
N ASP A 38 -7.09 15.86 -20.90
CA ASP A 38 -8.47 15.72 -20.46
C ASP A 38 -8.62 15.14 -19.04
N GLY A 39 -7.51 14.89 -18.34
CA GLY A 39 -7.48 14.37 -16.97
C GLY A 39 -8.21 15.30 -16.01
N ALA A 40 -9.34 14.83 -15.48
CA ALA A 40 -10.29 15.62 -14.74
C ALA A 40 -9.72 16.16 -13.41
N GLY A 41 -9.58 17.47 -13.32
CA GLY A 41 -9.35 18.14 -12.04
C GLY A 41 -7.93 18.17 -11.51
N VAL A 42 -6.97 17.44 -12.12
CA VAL A 42 -5.55 17.46 -11.68
C VAL A 42 -4.88 18.74 -12.22
N PRO A 43 -4.27 19.55 -11.37
CA PRO A 43 -3.56 20.77 -11.79
C PRO A 43 -2.41 20.50 -12.76
N SER A 44 -2.10 21.49 -13.60
CA SER A 44 -1.03 21.43 -14.61
C SER A 44 0.24 22.21 -14.23
N SER A 45 0.30 22.79 -13.03
CA SER A 45 1.51 23.44 -12.51
C SER A 45 1.94 22.83 -11.18
N ALA A 46 3.23 22.89 -10.87
CA ALA A 46 3.76 22.37 -9.62
C ALA A 46 3.20 23.09 -8.39
N ALA A 47 2.99 24.43 -8.48
CA ALA A 47 2.47 25.22 -7.38
C ALA A 47 1.00 24.87 -7.08
N ASP A 48 0.16 24.73 -8.12
CA ASP A 48 -1.24 24.36 -7.95
C ASP A 48 -1.37 22.89 -7.49
N LEU A 49 -0.46 22.00 -7.93
CA LEU A 49 -0.42 20.61 -7.49
C LEU A 49 -0.03 20.51 -6.01
N ALA A 50 0.89 21.35 -5.53
CA ALA A 50 1.22 21.40 -4.10
C ALA A 50 0.00 21.82 -3.26
N ALA A 51 -0.76 22.83 -3.70
CA ALA A 51 -2.01 23.22 -3.06
C ALA A 51 -3.11 22.14 -3.14
N PHE A 52 -3.13 21.38 -4.25
CA PHE A 52 -4.05 20.26 -4.44
C PHE A 52 -3.81 19.13 -3.46
N TYR A 53 -2.58 18.97 -2.95
CA TYR A 53 -2.17 17.99 -1.95
C TYR A 53 -2.33 18.48 -0.50
N GLU A 54 -3.03 19.62 -0.27
CA GLU A 54 -3.43 20.05 1.08
C GLU A 54 -4.77 19.40 1.45
N PHE A 55 -4.71 18.29 2.18
CA PHE A 55 -5.90 17.51 2.52
C PHE A 55 -6.62 18.06 3.75
N ARG A 56 -7.97 18.06 3.69
CA ARG A 56 -8.85 18.41 4.81
C ARG A 56 -9.09 17.22 5.74
N ASP A 57 -9.22 16.05 5.15
CA ASP A 57 -9.55 14.78 5.79
C ASP A 57 -9.27 13.61 4.82
N PHE A 58 -9.44 12.38 5.27
CA PHE A 58 -9.23 11.19 4.45
C PHE A 58 -10.16 11.11 3.21
N PRO A 59 -11.48 11.41 3.30
CA PRO A 59 -12.31 11.46 2.11
C PRO A 59 -11.79 12.41 1.03
N HIS A 60 -11.28 13.58 1.40
CA HIS A 60 -10.67 14.52 0.45
C HIS A 60 -9.36 13.97 -0.13
N PHE A 61 -8.53 13.32 0.68
CA PHE A 61 -7.35 12.60 0.18
C PHE A 61 -7.75 11.55 -0.86
N SER A 62 -8.77 10.71 -0.58
CA SER A 62 -9.25 9.69 -1.50
C SER A 62 -9.78 10.27 -2.83
N GLU A 63 -10.46 11.43 -2.79
CA GLU A 63 -10.88 12.15 -4.00
C GLU A 63 -9.67 12.60 -4.84
N VAL A 64 -8.65 13.18 -4.22
CA VAL A 64 -7.43 13.65 -4.87
C VAL A 64 -6.63 12.48 -5.43
N TYR A 65 -6.45 11.41 -4.64
CA TYR A 65 -5.79 10.17 -5.06
C TYR A 65 -6.49 9.55 -6.29
N GLY A 66 -7.82 9.48 -6.26
CA GLY A 66 -8.63 9.01 -7.39
C GLY A 66 -8.47 9.87 -8.65
N ALA A 67 -8.38 11.20 -8.49
CA ALA A 67 -8.13 12.10 -9.61
C ALA A 67 -6.75 11.85 -10.25
N VAL A 68 -5.68 11.71 -9.45
CA VAL A 68 -4.34 11.37 -9.96
C VAL A 68 -4.32 9.98 -10.59
N SER A 69 -4.99 8.99 -9.96
CA SER A 69 -5.12 7.63 -10.52
C SER A 69 -5.75 7.61 -11.90
N SER A 70 -6.66 8.54 -12.19
CA SER A 70 -7.33 8.67 -13.50
C SER A 70 -6.41 9.10 -14.64
N LEU A 71 -5.20 9.58 -14.33
CA LEU A 71 -4.16 9.87 -15.31
C LEU A 71 -3.41 8.62 -15.77
N VAL A 72 -3.49 7.52 -15.03
CA VAL A 72 -2.81 6.26 -15.36
C VAL A 72 -3.73 5.42 -16.25
N ARG A 73 -3.54 5.53 -17.57
CA ARG A 73 -4.46 4.96 -18.58
C ARG A 73 -3.86 3.85 -19.42
N GLU A 74 -2.53 3.84 -19.53
CA GLU A 74 -1.80 2.91 -20.37
C GLU A 74 -0.72 2.17 -19.56
N PRO A 75 -0.33 0.95 -19.99
CA PRO A 75 0.77 0.22 -19.33
C PRO A 75 2.07 1.03 -19.22
N ALA A 76 2.35 1.93 -20.18
CA ALA A 76 3.50 2.82 -20.13
C ALA A 76 3.45 3.80 -18.95
N ASP A 77 2.27 4.29 -18.59
CA ASP A 77 2.10 5.18 -17.43
C ASP A 77 2.44 4.44 -16.12
N VAL A 78 2.02 3.16 -16.02
CA VAL A 78 2.37 2.30 -14.87
C VAL A 78 3.88 2.09 -14.77
N ALA A 79 4.54 1.77 -15.88
CA ALA A 79 5.99 1.59 -15.91
C ALA A 79 6.73 2.85 -15.47
N GLU A 80 6.27 4.02 -15.89
CA GLU A 80 6.84 5.32 -15.50
C GLU A 80 6.72 5.56 -14.00
N LEU A 81 5.54 5.28 -13.40
CA LEU A 81 5.34 5.38 -11.95
C LEU A 81 6.31 4.47 -11.18
N VAL A 82 6.43 3.21 -11.57
CA VAL A 82 7.33 2.24 -10.91
C VAL A 82 8.79 2.68 -11.01
N LEU A 83 9.23 3.15 -12.18
CA LEU A 83 10.61 3.63 -12.38
C LEU A 83 10.88 4.93 -11.62
N GLY A 84 9.90 5.83 -11.56
CA GLY A 84 9.97 7.04 -10.74
C GLY A 84 10.15 6.71 -9.25
N ALA A 85 9.31 5.83 -8.72
CA ALA A 85 9.40 5.35 -7.34
C ALA A 85 10.76 4.70 -7.05
N ALA A 86 11.25 3.84 -7.96
CA ALA A 86 12.54 3.17 -7.80
C ALA A 86 13.72 4.16 -7.75
N ARG A 87 13.71 5.16 -8.62
CA ARG A 87 14.71 6.23 -8.63
C ARG A 87 14.72 7.01 -7.31
N ASP A 88 13.53 7.39 -6.83
CA ASP A 88 13.38 8.17 -5.62
C ASP A 88 13.79 7.36 -4.37
N LEU A 89 13.46 6.08 -4.32
CA LEU A 89 13.89 5.15 -3.27
C LEU A 89 15.42 4.93 -3.27
N ALA A 90 16.04 4.81 -4.45
CA ALA A 90 17.48 4.68 -4.57
C ALA A 90 18.20 5.89 -3.99
N GLY A 91 17.71 7.10 -4.27
CA GLY A 91 18.22 8.36 -3.70
C GLY A 91 18.12 8.44 -2.17
N GLN A 92 17.31 7.58 -1.56
CA GLN A 92 17.08 7.51 -0.12
C GLN A 92 17.81 6.33 0.55
N ASN A 93 18.71 5.66 -0.15
CA ASN A 93 19.41 4.46 0.31
C ASN A 93 18.45 3.29 0.64
N ALA A 94 17.30 3.22 0.00
CA ALA A 94 16.43 2.07 0.07
C ALA A 94 16.96 0.93 -0.82
N ARG A 95 16.94 -0.30 -0.29
CA ARG A 95 17.43 -1.50 -0.98
C ARG A 95 16.31 -2.36 -1.54
N TYR A 96 15.16 -2.26 -0.91
CA TYR A 96 13.98 -3.06 -1.23
C TYR A 96 12.72 -2.26 -0.95
N ALA A 97 11.71 -2.44 -1.77
CA ALA A 97 10.38 -1.92 -1.50
C ALA A 97 9.29 -2.88 -1.99
N GLU A 98 8.17 -2.84 -1.29
CA GLU A 98 6.92 -3.49 -1.66
C GLU A 98 5.93 -2.42 -2.08
N LEU A 99 5.69 -2.32 -3.41
CA LEU A 99 4.76 -1.36 -3.99
C LEU A 99 3.34 -1.93 -3.97
N THR A 100 2.44 -1.23 -3.32
CA THR A 100 1.01 -1.53 -3.34
C THR A 100 0.39 -1.03 -4.63
N VAL A 101 -0.19 -1.95 -5.39
CA VAL A 101 -0.86 -1.70 -6.67
C VAL A 101 -2.32 -2.08 -6.54
N THR A 102 -3.23 -1.22 -6.94
CA THR A 102 -4.69 -1.47 -6.97
C THR A 102 -5.13 -1.83 -8.39
N PRO A 103 -4.95 -3.08 -8.85
CA PRO A 103 -5.10 -3.44 -10.27
C PRO A 103 -6.52 -3.23 -10.78
N TYR A 104 -7.54 -3.42 -9.92
CA TYR A 104 -8.93 -3.21 -10.31
C TYR A 104 -9.22 -1.77 -10.75
N THR A 105 -8.55 -0.77 -10.18
CA THR A 105 -8.69 0.64 -10.59
C THR A 105 -8.36 0.82 -12.07
N PHE A 106 -7.30 0.19 -12.55
CA PHE A 106 -6.84 0.30 -13.94
C PHE A 106 -7.62 -0.62 -14.88
N THR A 107 -7.83 -1.88 -14.46
CA THR A 107 -8.49 -2.88 -15.33
C THR A 107 -9.98 -2.60 -15.51
N SER A 108 -10.68 -2.07 -14.50
CA SER A 108 -12.08 -1.64 -14.63
C SER A 108 -12.23 -0.41 -15.52
N ALA A 109 -11.19 0.41 -15.65
CA ALA A 109 -11.11 1.54 -16.57
C ALA A 109 -10.74 1.12 -18.01
N GLY A 110 -10.44 -0.17 -18.25
CA GLY A 110 -10.19 -0.73 -19.58
C GLY A 110 -8.74 -1.09 -19.89
N MET A 111 -7.81 -0.92 -18.95
CA MET A 111 -6.42 -1.38 -19.12
C MET A 111 -6.39 -2.91 -19.18
N PRO A 112 -5.77 -3.53 -20.21
CA PRO A 112 -5.64 -4.99 -20.25
C PRO A 112 -4.81 -5.51 -19.08
N ALA A 113 -5.30 -6.52 -18.36
CA ALA A 113 -4.57 -7.11 -17.22
C ALA A 113 -3.16 -7.60 -17.60
N ALA A 114 -3.01 -8.25 -18.77
CA ALA A 114 -1.72 -8.68 -19.28
C ALA A 114 -0.75 -7.50 -19.54
N GLY A 115 -1.28 -6.36 -20.03
CA GLY A 115 -0.47 -5.16 -20.25
C GLY A 115 0.01 -4.53 -18.93
N LEU A 116 -0.86 -4.51 -17.91
CA LEU A 116 -0.49 -4.07 -16.56
C LEU A 116 0.62 -4.97 -15.99
N THR A 117 0.45 -6.28 -16.06
CA THR A 117 1.45 -7.25 -15.58
C THR A 117 2.79 -7.07 -16.30
N GLU A 118 2.79 -6.98 -17.63
CA GLU A 118 4.02 -6.79 -18.42
C GLU A 118 4.74 -5.49 -18.04
N ALA A 119 4.00 -4.40 -17.85
CA ALA A 119 4.57 -3.11 -17.43
C ALA A 119 5.23 -3.21 -16.06
N LEU A 120 4.58 -3.85 -15.09
CA LEU A 120 5.13 -4.09 -13.75
C LEU A 120 6.41 -4.93 -13.81
N ASP A 121 6.43 -6.01 -14.60
CA ASP A 121 7.59 -6.90 -14.73
C ASP A 121 8.79 -6.20 -15.38
N ILE A 122 8.56 -5.48 -16.48
CA ILE A 122 9.63 -4.73 -17.17
C ILE A 122 10.20 -3.68 -16.23
N ALA A 123 9.32 -2.92 -15.53
CA ALA A 123 9.74 -1.85 -14.65
C ALA A 123 10.50 -2.38 -13.42
N ALA A 124 10.08 -3.50 -12.80
CA ALA A 124 10.80 -4.10 -11.67
C ALA A 124 12.21 -4.56 -12.07
N ARG A 125 12.36 -5.18 -13.26
CA ARG A 125 13.67 -5.58 -13.78
C ARG A 125 14.56 -4.37 -14.07
N SER A 126 14.00 -3.30 -14.63
CA SER A 126 14.71 -2.04 -14.90
C SER A 126 15.11 -1.32 -13.61
N ALA A 127 14.21 -1.23 -12.61
CA ALA A 127 14.50 -0.66 -11.30
C ALA A 127 15.72 -1.32 -10.64
N ARG A 128 15.79 -2.65 -10.68
CA ARG A 128 16.93 -3.39 -10.16
C ARG A 128 18.22 -3.10 -10.93
N ARG A 129 18.16 -3.07 -12.27
CA ARG A 129 19.33 -2.87 -13.14
C ARG A 129 19.87 -1.44 -13.06
N GLU A 130 18.99 -0.45 -13.04
CA GLU A 130 19.35 0.96 -13.21
C GLU A 130 19.53 1.70 -11.87
N HIS A 131 18.77 1.28 -10.87
CA HIS A 131 18.74 1.94 -9.57
C HIS A 131 19.22 1.07 -8.40
N GLY A 132 19.43 -0.24 -8.62
CA GLY A 132 19.84 -1.16 -7.57
C GLY A 132 18.75 -1.48 -6.54
N VAL A 133 17.53 -1.00 -6.74
CA VAL A 133 16.39 -1.26 -5.84
C VAL A 133 15.66 -2.51 -6.29
N ARG A 134 15.46 -3.47 -5.39
CA ARG A 134 14.62 -4.63 -5.63
C ARG A 134 13.18 -4.27 -5.27
N LEU A 135 12.26 -4.45 -6.20
CA LEU A 135 10.83 -4.24 -6.01
C LEU A 135 10.08 -5.56 -5.91
N ALA A 136 9.07 -5.59 -5.06
CA ALA A 136 8.00 -6.57 -5.04
C ALA A 136 6.65 -5.83 -5.08
N TYR A 137 5.57 -6.56 -5.32
CA TYR A 137 4.23 -5.98 -5.43
C TYR A 137 3.28 -6.60 -4.41
N ILE A 138 2.43 -5.75 -3.84
CA ILE A 138 1.24 -6.13 -3.10
C ILE A 138 0.05 -5.72 -3.98
N PHE A 139 -0.79 -6.66 -4.41
CA PHE A 139 -2.04 -6.32 -5.06
C PHE A 139 -3.11 -6.08 -4.01
N ASP A 140 -3.67 -4.86 -3.96
CA ASP A 140 -4.66 -4.51 -2.98
C ASP A 140 -6.06 -4.29 -3.60
N ILE A 141 -7.05 -4.43 -2.73
CA ILE A 141 -8.45 -4.15 -3.02
C ILE A 141 -8.76 -2.74 -2.54
N ALA A 142 -9.32 -1.89 -3.39
CA ALA A 142 -9.98 -0.66 -2.94
C ALA A 142 -11.32 -1.06 -2.28
N GLY A 143 -11.33 -1.07 -0.95
CA GLY A 143 -12.38 -1.70 -0.15
C GLY A 143 -13.77 -1.11 -0.32
N GLU A 144 -13.87 0.19 -0.62
CA GLU A 144 -15.12 0.89 -0.89
C GLU A 144 -15.86 0.41 -2.14
N PHE A 145 -15.14 -0.24 -3.08
CA PHE A 145 -15.75 -0.83 -4.29
C PHE A 145 -16.26 -2.27 -4.07
N GLY A 146 -16.01 -2.84 -2.88
CA GLY A 146 -16.61 -4.07 -2.41
C GLY A 146 -16.30 -5.32 -3.23
N GLY A 147 -17.30 -6.20 -3.41
CA GLY A 147 -17.14 -7.48 -4.07
C GLY A 147 -16.53 -7.43 -5.47
N PRO A 148 -16.97 -6.54 -6.39
CA PRO A 148 -16.38 -6.42 -7.72
C PRO A 148 -14.87 -6.16 -7.70
N ALA A 149 -14.39 -5.25 -6.84
CA ALA A 149 -12.96 -5.00 -6.68
C ALA A 149 -12.24 -6.21 -6.05
N ALA A 150 -12.84 -6.83 -5.03
CA ALA A 150 -12.26 -8.00 -4.37
C ALA A 150 -12.02 -9.15 -5.35
N TYR A 151 -13.04 -9.55 -6.10
CA TYR A 151 -12.94 -10.67 -7.04
C TYR A 151 -12.08 -10.31 -8.26
N GLY A 152 -12.17 -9.07 -8.78
CA GLY A 152 -11.36 -8.63 -9.92
C GLY A 152 -9.86 -8.58 -9.57
N THR A 153 -9.51 -8.12 -8.37
CA THR A 153 -8.12 -8.13 -7.89
C THR A 153 -7.61 -9.56 -7.71
N LEU A 154 -8.42 -10.46 -7.10
CA LEU A 154 -8.05 -11.87 -6.94
C LEU A 154 -7.88 -12.56 -8.30
N GLU A 155 -8.81 -12.36 -9.24
CA GLU A 155 -8.73 -12.93 -10.59
C GLU A 155 -7.42 -12.53 -11.26
N HIS A 156 -7.03 -11.24 -11.22
CA HIS A 156 -5.77 -10.78 -11.78
C HIS A 156 -4.58 -11.44 -11.08
N ALA A 157 -4.58 -11.46 -9.75
CA ALA A 157 -3.50 -12.04 -8.95
C ALA A 157 -3.27 -13.54 -9.22
N LEU A 158 -4.32 -14.28 -9.61
CA LEU A 158 -4.22 -15.72 -9.85
C LEU A 158 -4.03 -16.08 -11.33
N SER A 159 -4.62 -15.30 -12.25
CA SER A 159 -4.60 -15.63 -13.68
C SER A 159 -3.46 -15.02 -14.46
N CYS A 160 -2.97 -13.85 -14.01
CA CYS A 160 -1.95 -13.07 -14.72
C CYS A 160 -1.07 -12.26 -13.75
N PRO A 161 -0.45 -12.89 -12.73
CA PRO A 161 0.39 -12.19 -11.76
C PRO A 161 1.69 -11.71 -12.38
N PRO A 162 2.23 -10.53 -11.97
CA PRO A 162 3.61 -10.17 -12.23
C PRO A 162 4.57 -11.09 -11.46
N GLU A 163 5.78 -11.29 -11.98
CA GLU A 163 6.82 -12.15 -11.37
C GLU A 163 7.12 -11.79 -9.91
N ALA A 164 7.07 -10.49 -9.60
CA ALA A 164 7.38 -9.95 -8.27
C ALA A 164 6.16 -9.80 -7.36
N LEU A 165 4.99 -10.36 -7.71
CA LEU A 165 3.83 -10.35 -6.83
C LEU A 165 4.09 -11.23 -5.62
N THR A 166 4.00 -10.63 -4.42
CA THR A 166 4.28 -11.34 -3.17
C THR A 166 3.11 -11.29 -2.18
N GLY A 167 2.27 -10.27 -2.25
CA GLY A 167 1.21 -10.11 -1.25
C GLY A 167 -0.14 -9.68 -1.83
N PHE A 168 -1.14 -9.78 -0.97
CA PHE A 168 -2.53 -9.43 -1.23
C PHE A 168 -3.04 -8.52 -0.11
N GLY A 169 -3.53 -7.34 -0.44
CA GLY A 169 -3.87 -6.26 0.48
C GLY A 169 -5.34 -5.82 0.38
N LEU A 170 -5.70 -4.95 1.29
CA LEU A 170 -7.01 -4.27 1.35
C LEU A 170 -6.76 -2.85 1.85
N ALA A 171 -7.08 -1.84 1.04
CA ALA A 171 -6.97 -0.43 1.38
C ALA A 171 -8.31 0.30 1.27
N GLY A 172 -8.29 1.63 1.25
CA GLY A 172 -9.47 2.48 1.10
C GLY A 172 -10.30 2.62 2.38
N ILE A 173 -11.52 3.10 2.26
CA ILE A 173 -12.37 3.55 3.36
C ILE A 173 -12.77 2.37 4.26
N GLU A 174 -12.17 2.28 5.46
CA GLU A 174 -12.41 1.19 6.42
C GLU A 174 -13.88 1.07 6.81
N GLN A 175 -14.61 2.19 6.96
CA GLN A 175 -16.01 2.21 7.37
C GLN A 175 -16.95 1.56 6.34
N ALA A 176 -16.52 1.43 5.09
CA ALA A 176 -17.29 0.75 4.04
C ALA A 176 -17.15 -0.78 4.07
N ARG A 177 -16.07 -1.30 4.66
CA ARG A 177 -15.68 -2.72 4.60
C ARG A 177 -16.64 -3.72 5.25
N PRO A 178 -17.33 -3.40 6.38
CA PRO A 178 -18.25 -4.36 7.01
C PRO A 178 -19.35 -4.87 6.08
N ALA A 179 -19.79 -4.05 5.12
CA ALA A 179 -20.80 -4.44 4.14
C ALA A 179 -20.34 -5.56 3.17
N PHE A 180 -19.03 -5.80 3.07
CA PHE A 180 -18.39 -6.72 2.13
C PHE A 180 -17.48 -7.76 2.83
N ALA A 181 -17.57 -7.88 4.14
CA ALA A 181 -16.66 -8.70 4.97
C ALA A 181 -16.53 -10.15 4.46
N ASP A 182 -17.63 -10.80 4.09
CA ASP A 182 -17.62 -12.17 3.58
C ASP A 182 -16.88 -12.30 2.24
N ALA A 183 -17.04 -11.31 1.35
CA ALA A 183 -16.28 -11.28 0.10
C ALA A 183 -14.78 -11.14 0.36
N PHE A 184 -14.39 -10.24 1.28
CA PHE A 184 -12.97 -10.06 1.62
C PHE A 184 -12.38 -11.31 2.26
N ARG A 185 -13.05 -11.94 3.24
CA ARG A 185 -12.60 -13.21 3.83
C ARG A 185 -12.41 -14.30 2.78
N SER A 186 -13.34 -14.42 1.82
CA SER A 186 -13.29 -15.41 0.77
C SER A 186 -12.09 -15.21 -0.16
N VAL A 187 -11.86 -13.96 -0.62
CA VAL A 187 -10.75 -13.69 -1.55
C VAL A 187 -9.39 -13.78 -0.86
N PHE A 188 -9.28 -13.32 0.41
CA PHE A 188 -8.04 -13.48 1.17
C PHE A 188 -7.73 -14.96 1.46
N ALA A 189 -8.73 -15.78 1.79
CA ALA A 189 -8.52 -17.21 1.96
C ALA A 189 -7.97 -17.86 0.67
N SER A 190 -8.46 -17.43 -0.51
CA SER A 190 -8.01 -17.93 -1.81
C SER A 190 -6.62 -17.43 -2.16
N ALA A 191 -6.31 -16.15 -1.91
CA ALA A 191 -4.99 -15.55 -2.14
C ALA A 191 -3.92 -16.22 -1.27
N VAL A 192 -4.18 -16.42 0.02
CA VAL A 192 -3.28 -17.12 0.95
C VAL A 192 -3.09 -18.59 0.53
N ALA A 193 -4.15 -19.28 0.11
CA ALA A 193 -4.04 -20.65 -0.41
C ALA A 193 -3.19 -20.74 -1.69
N ALA A 194 -3.12 -19.67 -2.46
CA ALA A 194 -2.25 -19.54 -3.62
C ALA A 194 -0.80 -19.12 -3.29
N GLY A 195 -0.47 -18.92 -2.01
CA GLY A 195 0.86 -18.55 -1.55
C GLY A 195 1.14 -17.05 -1.47
N LEU A 196 0.12 -16.19 -1.58
CA LEU A 196 0.27 -14.75 -1.37
C LEU A 196 0.19 -14.41 0.11
N HIS A 197 1.02 -13.47 0.54
CA HIS A 197 1.03 -12.96 1.91
C HIS A 197 -0.13 -11.98 2.15
N SER A 198 -0.79 -12.07 3.29
CA SER A 198 -1.90 -11.19 3.65
C SER A 198 -1.41 -9.91 4.32
N VAL A 199 -1.67 -8.74 3.68
CA VAL A 199 -1.20 -7.43 4.14
C VAL A 199 -2.34 -6.39 4.05
N PRO A 200 -3.41 -6.50 4.85
CA PRO A 200 -4.49 -5.51 4.87
C PRO A 200 -4.12 -4.26 5.67
N HIS A 201 -4.60 -3.08 5.24
CA HIS A 201 -4.65 -1.90 6.10
C HIS A 201 -5.72 -2.11 7.17
N ALA A 202 -5.45 -1.72 8.40
CA ALA A 202 -6.44 -1.76 9.48
C ALA A 202 -6.09 -0.82 10.63
N GLY A 203 -7.11 -0.29 11.29
CA GLY A 203 -6.93 0.57 12.44
C GLY A 203 -6.29 1.91 12.13
N GLU A 204 -6.39 2.37 10.90
CA GLU A 204 -5.99 3.71 10.48
C GLU A 204 -7.11 4.71 10.80
N MET A 205 -8.28 4.50 10.20
CA MET A 205 -9.45 5.40 10.30
C MET A 205 -10.53 4.87 11.24
N SER A 206 -10.42 3.61 11.64
CA SER A 206 -11.38 2.91 12.49
C SER A 206 -10.73 2.40 13.77
N GLY A 207 -11.54 1.89 14.68
CA GLY A 207 -11.05 1.36 15.95
C GLY A 207 -10.38 -0.01 15.83
N PRO A 208 -9.94 -0.59 16.97
CA PRO A 208 -9.23 -1.87 17.03
C PRO A 208 -9.96 -3.06 16.40
N ALA A 209 -11.28 -2.98 16.24
CA ALA A 209 -12.08 -4.06 15.65
C ALA A 209 -11.67 -4.42 14.23
N THR A 210 -11.19 -3.44 13.43
CA THR A 210 -10.71 -3.71 12.07
C THR A 210 -9.37 -4.43 12.08
N ILE A 211 -8.53 -4.21 13.09
CA ILE A 211 -7.29 -4.95 13.27
C ILE A 211 -7.60 -6.41 13.67
N TRP A 212 -8.52 -6.63 14.61
CA TRP A 212 -8.99 -7.97 14.96
C TRP A 212 -9.53 -8.73 13.75
N GLU A 213 -10.39 -8.08 12.93
CA GLU A 213 -10.91 -8.67 11.71
C GLU A 213 -9.79 -9.02 10.72
N SER A 214 -8.78 -8.17 10.59
CA SER A 214 -7.63 -8.44 9.73
C SER A 214 -6.80 -9.64 10.21
N LEU A 215 -6.60 -9.77 11.52
CA LEU A 215 -5.88 -10.89 12.11
C LEU A 215 -6.64 -12.21 11.95
N ASP A 216 -7.90 -12.23 12.36
CA ASP A 216 -8.68 -13.48 12.49
C ASP A 216 -9.43 -13.82 11.19
N GLY A 217 -9.97 -12.81 10.50
CA GLY A 217 -10.76 -12.98 9.28
C GLY A 217 -9.94 -12.99 7.99
N LEU A 218 -8.92 -12.12 7.89
CA LEU A 218 -8.08 -11.99 6.69
C LEU A 218 -6.72 -12.68 6.82
N ARG A 219 -6.40 -13.26 8.00
CA ARG A 219 -5.14 -13.98 8.28
C ARG A 219 -3.92 -13.08 8.05
N ALA A 220 -3.99 -11.83 8.50
CA ALA A 220 -2.93 -10.86 8.27
C ALA A 220 -1.57 -11.33 8.81
N GLU A 221 -0.56 -11.27 7.97
CA GLU A 221 0.85 -11.47 8.33
C GLU A 221 1.53 -10.15 8.68
N ARG A 222 1.02 -9.03 8.13
CA ARG A 222 1.34 -7.66 8.49
C ARG A 222 0.07 -6.82 8.44
N ILE A 223 0.07 -5.70 9.18
CA ILE A 223 -1.04 -4.74 9.22
C ILE A 223 -0.54 -3.39 8.75
N GLY A 224 -1.15 -2.84 7.70
CA GLY A 224 -0.95 -1.44 7.32
C GLY A 224 -1.47 -0.51 8.44
N HIS A 225 -0.64 0.45 8.86
CA HIS A 225 -0.82 1.41 9.96
C HIS A 225 -0.97 0.76 11.35
N GLY A 226 -2.10 0.15 11.67
CA GLY A 226 -2.35 -0.40 12.99
C GLY A 226 -2.50 0.65 14.11
N LEU A 227 -2.74 1.91 13.76
CA LEU A 227 -2.67 3.08 14.63
C LEU A 227 -3.53 2.98 15.89
N SER A 228 -4.75 2.44 15.74
CA SER A 228 -5.73 2.33 16.83
C SER A 228 -5.48 1.17 17.79
N CYS A 229 -4.45 0.34 17.60
CA CYS A 229 -4.19 -0.86 18.43
C CYS A 229 -4.06 -0.53 19.92
N LEU A 230 -3.49 0.64 20.27
CA LEU A 230 -3.27 1.06 21.65
C LEU A 230 -4.58 1.33 22.44
N ALA A 231 -5.71 1.44 21.76
CA ALA A 231 -7.02 1.60 22.42
C ALA A 231 -7.58 0.30 22.98
N ASP A 232 -6.97 -0.87 22.68
CA ASP A 232 -7.39 -2.18 23.18
C ASP A 232 -6.19 -2.93 23.78
N PRO A 233 -6.10 -3.03 25.14
CA PRO A 233 -4.99 -3.74 25.77
C PRO A 233 -4.89 -5.24 25.42
N ALA A 234 -6.00 -5.90 25.07
CA ALA A 234 -5.98 -7.30 24.65
C ALA A 234 -5.36 -7.43 23.24
N LEU A 235 -5.65 -6.47 22.35
CA LEU A 235 -5.03 -6.40 21.03
C LEU A 235 -3.52 -6.12 21.14
N VAL A 236 -3.11 -5.18 22.01
CA VAL A 236 -1.69 -4.91 22.26
C VAL A 236 -0.98 -6.18 22.75
N ALA A 237 -1.57 -6.91 23.71
CA ALA A 237 -1.01 -8.17 24.18
C ALA A 237 -0.88 -9.20 23.04
N ARG A 238 -1.92 -9.36 22.22
CA ARG A 238 -1.95 -10.26 21.07
C ARG A 238 -0.86 -9.91 20.04
N LEU A 239 -0.74 -8.64 19.65
CA LEU A 239 0.26 -8.17 18.68
C LEU A 239 1.70 -8.33 19.20
N ARG A 240 1.91 -8.03 20.49
CA ARG A 240 3.21 -8.24 21.16
C ARG A 240 3.60 -9.71 21.20
N GLU A 241 2.68 -10.60 21.55
CA GLU A 241 2.94 -12.03 21.62
C GLU A 241 3.20 -12.65 20.24
N SER A 242 2.38 -12.30 19.25
CA SER A 242 2.49 -12.86 17.90
C SER A 242 3.55 -12.18 17.04
N GLN A 243 4.07 -11.00 17.45
CA GLN A 243 5.04 -10.20 16.70
C GLN A 243 4.62 -9.95 15.24
N ILE A 244 3.33 -9.68 15.03
CA ILE A 244 2.83 -9.25 13.72
C ILE A 244 3.26 -7.81 13.47
N PRO A 245 3.94 -7.52 12.35
CA PRO A 245 4.43 -6.18 12.06
C PRO A 245 3.30 -5.19 11.77
N LEU A 246 3.46 -3.97 12.29
CA LEU A 246 2.63 -2.80 12.00
C LEU A 246 3.41 -1.84 11.10
N GLU A 247 2.88 -1.52 9.94
CA GLU A 247 3.52 -0.65 8.94
C GLU A 247 3.12 0.81 9.18
N VAL A 248 3.81 1.47 10.10
CA VAL A 248 3.46 2.81 10.58
C VAL A 248 3.96 3.89 9.62
N CYS A 249 3.07 4.84 9.29
CA CYS A 249 3.30 5.94 8.35
C CYS A 249 3.00 7.29 9.02
N PRO A 250 3.92 7.86 9.82
CA PRO A 250 3.60 8.98 10.71
C PRO A 250 3.10 10.24 9.99
N THR A 251 3.73 10.63 8.88
CA THR A 251 3.32 11.83 8.16
C THR A 251 1.96 11.64 7.48
N SER A 252 1.69 10.46 6.90
CA SER A 252 0.38 10.10 6.36
C SER A 252 -0.72 10.28 7.42
N ASN A 253 -0.52 9.72 8.62
CA ASN A 253 -1.50 9.77 9.69
C ASN A 253 -1.80 11.21 10.16
N VAL A 254 -0.84 12.13 10.04
CA VAL A 254 -1.08 13.56 10.28
C VAL A 254 -1.81 14.22 9.10
N CYS A 255 -1.39 13.96 7.87
CA CYS A 255 -1.99 14.55 6.67
C CYS A 255 -3.45 14.11 6.47
N THR A 256 -3.77 12.85 6.78
CA THR A 256 -5.12 12.27 6.73
C THR A 256 -5.96 12.57 7.96
N ARG A 257 -5.42 13.36 8.92
CA ARG A 257 -6.10 13.79 10.16
C ARG A 257 -6.45 12.66 11.12
N GLN A 258 -5.71 11.56 11.09
CA GLN A 258 -5.85 10.49 12.08
C GLN A 258 -5.10 10.82 13.39
N VAL A 259 -4.11 11.71 13.29
CA VAL A 259 -3.36 12.26 14.44
C VAL A 259 -3.29 13.78 14.31
N ASP A 260 -3.47 14.50 15.42
CA ASP A 260 -3.51 15.96 15.45
C ASP A 260 -2.18 16.64 15.02
N GLY A 261 -1.07 15.93 15.18
CA GLY A 261 0.25 16.39 14.78
C GLY A 261 1.32 15.38 15.10
N LEU A 262 2.47 15.51 14.44
CA LEU A 262 3.54 14.51 14.53
C LEU A 262 4.04 14.30 15.97
N ALA A 263 4.12 15.35 16.79
CA ALA A 263 4.53 15.23 18.20
C ALA A 263 3.56 14.41 19.07
N ALA A 264 2.30 14.27 18.62
CA ALA A 264 1.28 13.45 19.29
C ALA A 264 1.21 12.01 18.71
N HIS A 265 2.06 11.68 17.74
CA HIS A 265 2.00 10.39 17.06
C HIS A 265 2.37 9.24 18.03
N PRO A 266 1.58 8.14 18.06
CA PRO A 266 1.75 7.07 19.03
C PRO A 266 2.95 6.14 18.79
N LEU A 267 3.74 6.32 17.75
CA LEU A 267 4.92 5.48 17.44
C LEU A 267 5.85 5.23 18.63
N PRO A 268 6.27 6.23 19.43
CA PRO A 268 7.12 5.97 20.59
C PRO A 268 6.44 5.01 21.59
N ARG A 269 5.15 5.22 21.85
CA ARG A 269 4.36 4.36 22.73
C ARG A 269 4.22 2.93 22.20
N MET A 270 4.03 2.75 20.89
CA MET A 270 3.98 1.43 20.25
C MET A 270 5.30 0.67 20.45
N LEU A 271 6.44 1.36 20.35
CA LEU A 271 7.77 0.79 20.63
C LEU A 271 7.95 0.43 22.12
N GLU A 272 7.52 1.30 23.05
CA GLU A 272 7.53 1.04 24.49
C GLU A 272 6.68 -0.20 24.87
N GLU A 273 5.55 -0.40 24.19
CA GLU A 273 4.71 -1.59 24.38
C GLU A 273 5.33 -2.87 23.77
N GLY A 274 6.50 -2.79 23.15
CA GLY A 274 7.20 -3.93 22.54
C GLY A 274 6.51 -4.46 21.27
N LEU A 275 5.75 -3.61 20.56
CA LEU A 275 5.13 -3.97 19.29
C LEU A 275 6.18 -4.02 18.18
N PHE A 276 5.98 -4.91 17.22
CA PHE A 276 6.81 -5.01 16.04
C PHE A 276 6.41 -3.95 15.02
N VAL A 277 7.12 -2.82 15.00
CA VAL A 277 6.81 -1.67 14.15
C VAL A 277 7.86 -1.52 13.06
N THR A 278 7.40 -1.19 11.85
CA THR A 278 8.23 -0.70 10.73
C THR A 278 7.86 0.75 10.43
N LEU A 279 8.80 1.52 9.86
CA LEU A 279 8.60 2.93 9.51
C LEU A 279 8.52 3.06 8.00
N ASN A 280 7.46 3.68 7.50
CA ASN A 280 7.11 3.74 6.09
C ASN A 280 6.59 5.12 5.70
N SER A 281 6.39 5.37 4.40
CA SER A 281 6.05 6.70 3.87
C SER A 281 4.67 6.83 3.24
N ASP A 282 4.03 5.72 2.86
CA ASP A 282 2.67 5.64 2.29
C ASP A 282 2.55 6.27 0.88
N ASP A 283 2.16 7.54 0.80
CA ASP A 283 2.03 8.33 -0.44
C ASP A 283 2.97 9.56 -0.38
N PRO A 284 4.30 9.35 -0.36
CA PRO A 284 5.25 10.37 0.08
C PRO A 284 5.19 11.70 -0.67
N PRO A 285 5.09 11.79 -2.02
CA PRO A 285 4.95 13.07 -2.71
C PRO A 285 3.66 13.81 -2.37
N MET A 286 2.55 13.07 -2.16
CA MET A 286 1.27 13.68 -1.79
C MET A 286 1.28 14.22 -0.36
N PHE A 287 2.04 13.59 0.54
CA PHE A 287 2.16 14.00 1.95
C PHE A 287 3.35 14.91 2.24
N GLY A 288 4.09 15.34 1.22
CA GLY A 288 5.28 16.19 1.39
C GLY A 288 6.36 15.55 2.25
N THR A 289 6.59 14.26 2.06
CA THR A 289 7.58 13.48 2.80
C THR A 289 8.40 12.56 1.89
N THR A 290 9.30 11.81 2.46
CA THR A 290 10.07 10.70 1.87
C THR A 290 10.38 9.70 2.97
N LEU A 291 10.74 8.46 2.65
CA LEU A 291 11.15 7.48 3.66
C LEU A 291 12.29 8.03 4.56
N THR A 292 13.30 8.66 3.97
CA THR A 292 14.38 9.31 4.74
C THR A 292 13.85 10.42 5.63
N GLN A 293 12.85 11.19 5.17
CA GLN A 293 12.26 12.24 5.97
C GLN A 293 11.44 11.69 7.15
N GLU A 294 10.79 10.53 6.99
CA GLU A 294 10.13 9.85 8.11
C GLU A 294 11.15 9.48 9.21
N TYR A 295 12.32 8.95 8.85
CA TYR A 295 13.39 8.68 9.81
C TYR A 295 13.91 9.95 10.48
N ARG A 296 14.09 11.06 9.74
CA ARG A 296 14.50 12.36 10.30
C ARG A 296 13.46 12.92 11.26
N ARG A 297 12.17 12.82 10.93
CA ARG A 297 11.06 13.24 11.78
C ARG A 297 10.94 12.36 13.02
N ALA A 298 11.14 11.06 12.89
CA ALA A 298 11.19 10.15 14.02
C ALA A 298 12.31 10.52 15.00
N ALA A 299 13.48 10.93 14.52
CA ALA A 299 14.57 11.42 15.36
C ALA A 299 14.26 12.79 15.99
N SER A 300 13.91 13.79 15.17
CA SER A 300 13.86 15.19 15.57
C SER A 300 12.60 15.59 16.32
N VAL A 301 11.45 14.95 16.02
CA VAL A 301 10.15 15.29 16.61
C VAL A 301 9.71 14.24 17.63
N LEU A 302 9.90 12.95 17.32
CA LEU A 302 9.48 11.85 18.20
C LEU A 302 10.59 11.43 19.18
N GLY A 303 11.80 11.98 19.05
CA GLY A 303 12.89 11.80 19.99
C GLY A 303 13.58 10.43 19.91
N LEU A 304 13.44 9.71 18.80
CA LEU A 304 14.05 8.38 18.66
C LEU A 304 15.58 8.49 18.52
N SER A 305 16.28 7.64 19.26
CA SER A 305 17.74 7.51 19.22
C SER A 305 18.22 6.81 17.96
N ARG A 306 19.54 6.91 17.66
CA ARG A 306 20.18 6.16 16.55
C ARG A 306 19.92 4.65 16.64
N GLY A 307 19.98 4.10 17.85
CA GLY A 307 19.70 2.68 18.06
C GLY A 307 18.29 2.30 17.64
N GLN A 308 17.30 3.08 18.09
CA GLN A 308 15.89 2.84 17.71
C GLN A 308 15.65 3.03 16.21
N LEU A 309 16.31 3.98 15.55
CA LEU A 309 16.22 4.13 14.09
C LEU A 309 16.85 2.96 13.35
N ALA A 310 17.99 2.43 13.82
CA ALA A 310 18.59 1.21 13.28
C ALA A 310 17.68 -0.01 13.49
N ASP A 311 17.03 -0.10 14.66
CA ASP A 311 16.08 -1.17 14.96
C ASP A 311 14.86 -1.10 14.03
N LEU A 312 14.32 0.09 13.76
CA LEU A 312 13.22 0.28 12.80
C LEU A 312 13.63 -0.14 11.37
N ALA A 313 14.83 0.22 10.93
CA ALA A 313 15.36 -0.21 9.64
C ALA A 313 15.52 -1.74 9.58
N ALA A 314 16.07 -2.34 10.64
CA ALA A 314 16.20 -3.79 10.76
C ALA A 314 14.83 -4.48 10.82
N ASN A 315 13.84 -3.87 11.47
CA ASN A 315 12.47 -4.35 11.50
C ASN A 315 11.84 -4.36 10.10
N GLY A 316 12.06 -3.32 9.28
CA GLY A 316 11.64 -3.33 7.88
C GLY A 316 12.19 -4.54 7.12
N VAL A 317 13.49 -4.86 7.31
CA VAL A 317 14.09 -6.05 6.69
C VAL A 317 13.46 -7.34 7.22
N ARG A 318 13.28 -7.48 8.53
CA ARG A 318 12.71 -8.70 9.15
C ARG A 318 11.28 -8.94 8.69
N ALA A 319 10.47 -7.87 8.63
CA ALA A 319 9.07 -7.89 8.22
C ALA A 319 8.86 -8.10 6.72
N SER A 320 9.85 -7.77 5.88
CA SER A 320 9.76 -7.92 4.42
C SER A 320 9.55 -9.36 3.99
N PHE A 321 9.10 -9.58 2.76
CA PHE A 321 9.02 -10.90 2.14
C PHE A 321 10.26 -11.26 1.32
N LEU A 322 11.40 -10.61 1.60
CA LEU A 322 12.69 -10.97 1.05
C LEU A 322 13.11 -12.40 1.45
N GLU A 323 13.86 -13.05 0.57
CA GLU A 323 14.49 -14.35 0.86
C GLU A 323 15.46 -14.26 2.05
N PRO A 324 15.62 -15.33 2.83
CA PRO A 324 16.43 -15.33 4.06
C PRO A 324 17.86 -14.82 3.86
N ASP A 325 18.50 -15.11 2.74
CA ASP A 325 19.87 -14.68 2.45
C ASP A 325 19.95 -13.18 2.22
N ALA A 326 19.00 -12.61 1.49
CA ALA A 326 18.91 -11.19 1.28
C ALA A 326 18.63 -10.44 2.59
N LYS A 327 17.73 -10.96 3.45
CA LYS A 327 17.51 -10.43 4.79
C LYS A 327 18.80 -10.41 5.61
N ARG A 328 19.54 -11.52 5.65
CA ARG A 328 20.83 -11.60 6.39
C ARG A 328 21.83 -10.55 5.91
N ALA A 329 21.97 -10.39 4.58
CA ALA A 329 22.87 -9.42 4.00
C ALA A 329 22.51 -7.97 4.40
N LEU A 330 21.23 -7.60 4.28
CA LEU A 330 20.76 -6.25 4.64
C LEU A 330 20.85 -5.98 6.14
N LEU A 331 20.56 -6.95 6.99
CA LEU A 331 20.72 -6.82 8.43
C LEU A 331 22.19 -6.62 8.83
N ALA A 332 23.13 -7.29 8.15
CA ALA A 332 24.54 -7.08 8.36
C ALA A 332 25.00 -5.66 7.93
N GLU A 333 24.47 -5.17 6.79
CA GLU A 333 24.73 -3.80 6.32
C GLU A 333 24.22 -2.75 7.33
N ILE A 334 22.98 -2.92 7.84
CA ILE A 334 22.43 -2.03 8.88
C ILE A 334 23.28 -2.07 10.15
N ALA A 335 23.68 -3.27 10.61
CA ALA A 335 24.48 -3.42 11.82
C ALA A 335 25.86 -2.76 11.69
N ALA A 336 26.51 -2.84 10.52
CA ALA A 336 27.78 -2.17 10.25
C ALA A 336 27.64 -0.64 10.34
N VAL A 337 26.60 -0.07 9.73
CA VAL A 337 26.31 1.37 9.81
C VAL A 337 26.00 1.78 11.26
N ALA A 338 25.24 0.99 12.00
CA ALA A 338 24.89 1.25 13.40
C ALA A 338 26.12 1.22 14.32
N ALA A 339 27.09 0.33 14.05
CA ALA A 339 28.35 0.24 14.78
C ALA A 339 29.35 1.38 14.48
N GLY A 340 29.08 2.19 13.45
CA GLY A 340 30.02 3.24 12.98
C GLY A 340 31.18 2.68 12.17
N ASP A 341 31.01 1.50 11.57
CA ASP A 341 32.03 0.90 10.70
C ASP A 341 32.00 1.57 9.31
N ASP A 342 32.92 2.51 9.08
CA ASP A 342 33.03 3.27 7.83
C ASP A 342 33.61 2.45 6.66
N GLY A 343 33.99 1.18 6.90
CA GLY A 343 34.56 0.27 5.90
C GLY A 343 33.53 -0.38 4.95
N TYR A 344 32.24 -0.13 5.13
CA TYR A 344 31.20 -0.70 4.25
C TYR A 344 31.11 0.10 2.94
N PRO A 345 31.07 -0.57 1.76
CA PRO A 345 31.11 0.12 0.48
C PRO A 345 29.91 1.06 0.28
N ALA A 346 30.18 2.20 -0.36
CA ALA A 346 29.16 3.20 -0.71
C ALA A 346 27.98 2.59 -1.51
N PRO A 347 26.76 3.16 -1.37
CA PRO A 347 25.57 2.68 -2.10
C PRO A 347 25.82 2.61 -3.61
N GLY A 348 25.57 1.44 -4.20
CA GLY A 348 25.71 1.21 -5.65
C GLY A 348 26.72 0.15 -6.07
N ALA A 349 27.59 -0.36 -5.19
CA ALA A 349 28.56 -1.41 -5.51
C ALA A 349 28.08 -2.81 -5.08
N GLY A 350 27.23 -3.44 -5.87
CA GLY A 350 27.39 -4.85 -6.19
C GLY A 350 27.10 -5.94 -5.18
N ILE A 351 26.36 -5.77 -4.07
CA ILE A 351 26.10 -6.90 -3.15
C ILE A 351 24.91 -7.78 -3.60
N LEU A 352 24.03 -7.28 -4.47
CA LEU A 352 22.89 -8.06 -4.98
C LEU A 352 23.14 -8.73 -6.35
N SER A 353 24.35 -8.65 -6.94
CA SER A 353 24.65 -9.23 -8.25
C SER A 353 24.84 -10.75 -8.26
N GLY A 354 24.89 -11.39 -7.11
CA GLY A 354 25.15 -12.83 -6.96
C GLY A 354 23.89 -13.73 -6.86
N TYR A 355 22.72 -13.16 -6.75
CA TYR A 355 21.48 -13.93 -6.62
C TYR A 355 20.77 -14.04 -7.97
N THR A 356 21.14 -15.05 -8.75
CA THR A 356 20.34 -15.53 -9.86
C THR A 356 19.03 -16.12 -9.31
N SER A 357 17.94 -15.74 -9.97
CA SER A 357 16.58 -16.29 -9.90
C SER A 357 16.45 -17.55 -9.02
N GLY A 358 15.76 -17.43 -7.88
CA GLY A 358 15.14 -18.60 -7.25
C GLY A 358 14.22 -19.25 -8.29
N GLU A 359 14.21 -20.56 -8.34
CA GLU A 359 13.37 -21.33 -9.27
C GLU A 359 11.91 -20.85 -9.14
N PRO A 360 11.19 -20.67 -10.26
CA PRO A 360 9.78 -20.33 -10.22
C PRO A 360 9.01 -21.42 -9.50
N ILE A 361 8.05 -21.05 -8.67
CA ILE A 361 7.10 -21.98 -8.03
C ILE A 361 6.58 -22.94 -9.12
N PRO A 362 6.67 -24.27 -8.95
CA PRO A 362 6.25 -25.19 -10.01
C PRO A 362 4.76 -25.04 -10.30
N ARG A 363 4.42 -24.67 -11.52
CA ARG A 363 3.05 -24.49 -12.03
C ARG A 363 2.23 -25.79 -12.14
N SER A 364 2.65 -26.93 -11.59
CA SER A 364 2.13 -28.25 -11.96
C SER A 364 1.09 -28.86 -11.02
N SER A 365 0.47 -28.12 -10.11
CA SER A 365 -0.56 -28.70 -9.23
C SER A 365 -1.84 -27.89 -9.03
N LEU A 366 -2.14 -26.92 -9.88
CA LEU A 366 -3.42 -26.19 -9.82
C LEU A 366 -4.38 -26.79 -10.86
N GLU A 367 -5.15 -27.80 -10.49
CA GLU A 367 -6.42 -28.09 -11.12
C GLU A 367 -7.31 -26.84 -10.92
N PRO A 368 -8.03 -26.34 -11.95
CA PRO A 368 -8.89 -25.16 -11.80
C PRO A 368 -10.11 -25.54 -10.96
N GLY A 369 -10.02 -25.28 -9.67
CA GLY A 369 -11.16 -25.28 -8.76
C GLY A 369 -12.13 -24.19 -9.22
N GLY A 370 -13.23 -24.58 -9.87
CA GLY A 370 -14.15 -23.68 -10.54
C GLY A 370 -14.73 -22.64 -9.61
N LEU A 371 -14.79 -21.40 -10.08
CA LEU A 371 -15.61 -20.33 -9.53
C LEU A 371 -17.06 -20.80 -9.33
N PRO A 372 -17.76 -20.36 -8.27
CA PRO A 372 -19.15 -20.74 -8.06
C PRO A 372 -19.99 -20.41 -9.31
N ARG A 373 -20.66 -21.41 -9.88
CA ARG A 373 -21.58 -21.22 -11.02
C ARG A 373 -22.74 -20.34 -10.61
N GLY A 374 -22.80 -19.13 -11.14
CA GLY A 374 -23.95 -18.24 -10.91
C GLY A 374 -23.75 -16.77 -11.22
N TRP A 375 -22.58 -16.35 -11.66
CA TRP A 375 -22.33 -14.94 -11.94
C TRP A 375 -22.30 -14.66 -13.45
N ALA A 376 -23.46 -14.24 -14.01
CA ALA A 376 -23.53 -13.69 -15.35
C ALA A 376 -23.12 -12.21 -15.29
N GLY A 377 -22.02 -11.87 -15.97
CA GLY A 377 -21.42 -10.54 -15.98
C GLY A 377 -22.40 -9.44 -16.41
N GLY A 378 -22.85 -8.65 -15.45
CA GLY A 378 -23.51 -7.38 -15.72
C GLY A 378 -22.46 -6.31 -16.00
N LYS A 379 -22.42 -5.79 -17.22
CA LYS A 379 -21.66 -4.58 -17.55
C LYS A 379 -22.24 -3.41 -16.76
N MET A 380 -21.55 -2.99 -15.70
CA MET A 380 -21.84 -1.70 -15.07
C MET A 380 -21.02 -0.62 -15.78
N GLY A 381 -21.71 0.14 -16.63
CA GLY A 381 -21.11 1.30 -17.28
C GLY A 381 -20.90 2.44 -16.29
N LEU A 382 -19.74 3.04 -16.33
CA LEU A 382 -19.49 4.35 -15.75
C LEU A 382 -20.32 5.38 -16.51
N TYR A 383 -21.44 5.83 -15.94
CA TYR A 383 -22.17 7.01 -16.42
C TYR A 383 -21.62 8.24 -15.71
N ALA A 384 -20.81 9.01 -16.42
CA ALA A 384 -20.54 10.40 -16.09
C ALA A 384 -21.67 11.25 -16.67
N ASP A 385 -22.56 11.77 -15.84
CA ASP A 385 -23.54 12.76 -16.27
C ASP A 385 -22.83 14.11 -16.40
N ARG A 386 -22.72 14.58 -17.65
CA ARG A 386 -22.12 15.86 -18.01
C ARG A 386 -23.16 16.99 -17.92
N GLN A 387 -23.66 17.28 -16.74
CA GLN A 387 -24.23 18.60 -16.45
C GLN A 387 -23.93 19.00 -15.01
N GLU A 388 -23.30 20.17 -14.87
CA GLU A 388 -22.97 20.83 -13.60
C GLU A 388 -21.83 20.28 -12.73
N GLY A 389 -20.60 20.17 -13.21
CA GLY A 389 -19.34 20.32 -12.43
C GLY A 389 -19.27 19.70 -11.01
N ARG A 390 -20.13 18.74 -10.66
CA ARG A 390 -20.12 18.05 -9.38
C ARG A 390 -20.31 16.57 -9.57
N THR A 391 -19.27 15.80 -9.28
CA THR A 391 -19.34 14.33 -9.21
C THR A 391 -20.19 13.94 -8.00
N ARG A 392 -21.40 13.47 -8.23
CA ARG A 392 -22.31 12.96 -7.21
C ARG A 392 -22.25 11.44 -7.24
N TRP A 393 -21.73 10.83 -6.21
CA TRP A 393 -21.79 9.38 -6.02
C TRP A 393 -23.23 8.97 -5.72
N LEU A 394 -23.88 8.30 -6.68
CA LEU A 394 -25.23 7.77 -6.49
C LEU A 394 -25.16 6.34 -5.93
N ARG A 395 -25.84 6.13 -4.82
CA ARG A 395 -26.10 4.80 -4.26
C ARG A 395 -26.94 4.01 -5.28
N SER A 396 -26.49 2.80 -5.64
CA SER A 396 -27.29 1.86 -6.41
C SER A 396 -28.48 1.39 -5.54
N SER A 397 -29.69 1.72 -5.94
CA SER A 397 -30.92 1.15 -5.38
C SER A 397 -31.08 -0.29 -5.86
N GLY A 398 -30.96 -1.25 -4.95
CA GLY A 398 -31.30 -2.65 -5.20
C GLY A 398 -32.79 -2.83 -5.55
N PRO A 399 -33.18 -3.97 -6.14
CA PRO A 399 -34.54 -4.20 -6.59
C PRO A 399 -35.52 -4.20 -5.42
N ARG A 400 -36.60 -3.42 -5.53
CA ARG A 400 -37.71 -3.43 -4.58
C ARG A 400 -38.46 -4.76 -4.72
N LEU A 401 -38.50 -5.53 -3.65
CA LEU A 401 -39.45 -6.61 -3.50
C LEU A 401 -40.84 -5.99 -3.32
N SER A 402 -41.75 -6.29 -4.24
CA SER A 402 -43.17 -5.92 -4.18
C SER A 402 -43.86 -6.76 -3.08
N SER A 403 -44.19 -6.16 -1.96
CA SER A 403 -45.11 -6.77 -0.99
C SER A 403 -46.53 -6.34 -1.35
N SER A 404 -47.33 -7.29 -1.84
CA SER A 404 -48.78 -7.16 -1.95
C SER A 404 -49.41 -7.26 -0.55
N ALA A 405 -49.84 -6.15 0.01
CA ALA A 405 -50.68 -6.13 1.20
C ALA A 405 -52.16 -6.02 0.75
N GLY A 406 -52.95 -7.05 1.00
CA GLY A 406 -54.40 -7.02 0.90
C GLY A 406 -55.04 -6.19 2.04
N PRO A 407 -56.32 -5.77 1.87
CA PRO A 407 -56.94 -4.78 2.76
C PRO A 407 -57.34 -5.37 4.11
N VAL A 408 -56.96 -4.69 5.20
CA VAL A 408 -57.46 -4.99 6.54
C VAL A 408 -58.72 -4.14 6.80
N THR A 409 -59.82 -4.85 6.96
CA THR A 409 -61.14 -4.34 7.37
C THR A 409 -61.10 -3.83 8.81
N ARG A 410 -61.53 -2.57 9.05
CA ARG A 410 -61.85 -2.04 10.39
C ARG A 410 -63.16 -2.61 10.89
N ILE A 411 -63.16 -3.18 12.07
CA ILE A 411 -64.35 -3.32 12.89
C ILE A 411 -64.08 -2.68 14.25
N ARG A 412 -64.94 -1.74 14.59
CA ARG A 412 -65.22 -1.01 15.86
C ARG A 412 -64.23 -1.10 17.04
#